data_8a44c8c2d002ae06b17acfd5e7567a25
#
_entry.id   8a44c8c2d002ae06b17acfd5e7567a25
#
_cell.length_a   1.000
_cell.length_b   1.000
_cell.length_c   1.000
_cell.angle_alpha   90.00
_cell.angle_beta   90.00
_cell.angle_gamma   90.00
#
_symmetry.space_group_name_H-M   'P 1'
#
loop_
_entity.id
_entity.type
_entity.pdbx_description
1 polymer ?
#
loop_
_entity_poly.entity_id
_entity_poly.type
_entity_poly.pdbx_seq_one_letter_code
_entity_poly.pdbx_strand_id
1 'polypeptide(L)'
;MLQILDIKKSFGELHVLRGVDLDVEQGDVVAIIGPSGSGKTTLLRCINFLEKADSGTLIFDNEKFEFDKITKKEIAHLRRKTAFVFQNYNLFLNKTALQNVTEGLIVARKMHKAEAIEIGKKALDKVGLSDRYDYYPSQLSGGQQQRVAIARAIATNPEIIFFDEPTSALDPELTGEVLSVMRDLANEGMTMLVVTHEMGFARTVSNKVIFMEDGVIVEQGSSKEFFENPKEERTKAFLRTIQGDMD
;
A
#
# COMPACT_ATOMS: atom_id res chain seq x y z
N MET A 1 -13.49 -0.77 9.55
CA MET A 1 -13.26 0.01 8.32
C MET A 1 -13.18 -0.90 7.09
N LEU A 2 -12.15 -1.75 6.94
CA LEU A 2 -11.99 -2.70 5.82
C LEU A 2 -11.95 -4.14 6.34
N GLN A 3 -12.76 -5.04 5.75
CA GLN A 3 -12.75 -6.47 6.03
C GLN A 3 -12.74 -7.26 4.73
N ILE A 4 -11.91 -8.26 4.64
CA ILE A 4 -11.84 -9.21 3.54
C ILE A 4 -12.16 -10.59 4.09
N LEU A 5 -13.07 -11.30 3.42
CA LEU A 5 -13.49 -12.65 3.81
C LEU A 5 -13.34 -13.60 2.63
N ASP A 6 -12.60 -14.69 2.84
CA ASP A 6 -12.39 -15.82 1.93
C ASP A 6 -12.01 -15.41 0.49
N ILE A 7 -11.09 -14.40 0.35
CA ILE A 7 -10.67 -13.97 -0.98
C ILE A 7 -9.82 -15.05 -1.66
N LYS A 8 -10.18 -15.38 -2.90
CA LYS A 8 -9.49 -16.37 -3.74
C LYS A 8 -9.10 -15.79 -5.08
N LYS A 9 -7.92 -16.20 -5.56
CA LYS A 9 -7.41 -15.81 -6.88
C LYS A 9 -6.55 -16.91 -7.47
N SER A 10 -6.84 -17.25 -8.71
CA SER A 10 -6.04 -18.18 -9.51
C SER A 10 -5.64 -17.56 -10.84
N PHE A 11 -4.51 -17.97 -11.38
CA PHE A 11 -4.05 -17.68 -12.74
C PHE A 11 -3.87 -19.04 -13.47
N GLY A 12 -4.87 -19.44 -14.25
CA GLY A 12 -4.96 -20.78 -14.79
C GLY A 12 -5.06 -21.81 -13.66
N GLU A 13 -4.13 -22.78 -13.62
CA GLU A 13 -4.07 -23.81 -12.58
C GLU A 13 -3.35 -23.36 -11.30
N LEU A 14 -2.68 -22.19 -11.33
CA LEU A 14 -1.94 -21.67 -10.18
C LEU A 14 -2.87 -20.94 -9.21
N HIS A 15 -3.13 -21.53 -8.04
CA HIS A 15 -3.90 -20.91 -6.97
C HIS A 15 -3.01 -19.99 -6.13
N VAL A 16 -3.12 -18.67 -6.36
CA VAL A 16 -2.27 -17.64 -5.72
C VAL A 16 -2.84 -17.14 -4.39
N LEU A 17 -4.17 -16.99 -4.29
CA LEU A 17 -4.86 -16.71 -3.01
C LEU A 17 -5.84 -17.87 -2.75
N ARG A 18 -5.76 -18.43 -1.56
CA ARG A 18 -6.41 -19.70 -1.21
C ARG A 18 -7.42 -19.57 -0.07
N GLY A 19 -8.12 -18.43 -0.03
CA GLY A 19 -9.06 -18.09 1.03
C GLY A 19 -8.39 -17.29 2.14
N VAL A 20 -8.13 -16.00 1.87
CA VAL A 20 -7.48 -15.10 2.81
C VAL A 20 -8.53 -14.23 3.48
N ASP A 21 -8.48 -14.18 4.82
CA ASP A 21 -9.29 -13.31 5.67
C ASP A 21 -8.39 -12.27 6.32
N LEU A 22 -8.75 -10.99 6.24
CA LEU A 22 -8.06 -9.92 6.97
C LEU A 22 -9.01 -8.80 7.35
N ASP A 23 -8.65 -8.08 8.40
CA ASP A 23 -9.34 -6.89 8.86
C ASP A 23 -8.36 -5.75 9.11
N VAL A 24 -8.80 -4.53 8.80
CA VAL A 24 -8.06 -3.28 9.04
C VAL A 24 -9.03 -2.29 9.69
N GLU A 25 -8.68 -1.77 10.85
CA GLU A 25 -9.42 -0.72 11.52
C GLU A 25 -8.92 0.67 11.08
N GLN A 26 -9.68 1.69 11.39
CA GLN A 26 -9.27 3.07 11.08
C GLN A 26 -8.05 3.45 11.93
N GLY A 27 -7.04 3.99 11.29
CA GLY A 27 -5.77 4.34 11.92
C GLY A 27 -4.76 3.19 12.02
N ASP A 28 -5.13 1.97 11.60
CA ASP A 28 -4.19 0.85 11.56
C ASP A 28 -3.11 1.05 10.51
N VAL A 29 -1.91 0.65 10.87
CA VAL A 29 -0.79 0.39 9.96
C VAL A 29 -0.53 -1.11 9.95
N VAL A 30 -1.05 -1.79 8.94
CA VAL A 30 -0.93 -3.25 8.80
C VAL A 30 0.20 -3.57 7.84
N ALA A 31 1.24 -4.27 8.32
CA ALA A 31 2.32 -4.78 7.46
C ALA A 31 2.02 -6.21 7.02
N ILE A 32 2.10 -6.48 5.72
CA ILE A 32 2.04 -7.82 5.13
C ILE A 32 3.45 -8.23 4.72
N ILE A 33 3.96 -9.28 5.34
CA ILE A 33 5.30 -9.82 5.09
C ILE A 33 5.22 -11.28 4.65
N GLY A 34 6.31 -11.81 4.13
CA GLY A 34 6.41 -13.20 3.67
C GLY A 34 7.33 -13.37 2.46
N PRO A 35 7.65 -14.62 2.08
CA PRO A 35 8.54 -14.90 0.95
C PRO A 35 8.00 -14.36 -0.37
N SER A 36 8.88 -14.19 -1.36
CA SER A 36 8.48 -13.84 -2.73
C SER A 36 7.56 -14.92 -3.30
N GLY A 37 6.52 -14.49 -4.03
CA GLY A 37 5.54 -15.42 -4.61
C GLY A 37 4.42 -15.87 -3.65
N SER A 38 4.40 -15.43 -2.38
CA SER A 38 3.36 -15.84 -1.41
C SER A 38 1.97 -15.22 -1.64
N GLY A 39 1.82 -14.34 -2.65
CA GLY A 39 0.53 -13.75 -3.01
C GLY A 39 0.26 -12.34 -2.47
N LYS A 40 1.18 -11.71 -1.72
CA LYS A 40 1.02 -10.39 -1.07
C LYS A 40 0.58 -9.28 -2.03
N THR A 41 1.35 -9.06 -3.10
CA THR A 41 1.03 -8.09 -4.17
C THR A 41 -0.30 -8.41 -4.84
N THR A 42 -0.59 -9.69 -5.09
CA THR A 42 -1.86 -10.12 -5.68
C THR A 42 -3.03 -9.80 -4.75
N LEU A 43 -2.88 -10.04 -3.44
CA LEU A 43 -3.88 -9.70 -2.44
C LEU A 43 -4.18 -8.18 -2.46
N LEU A 44 -3.14 -7.34 -2.37
CA LEU A 44 -3.30 -5.90 -2.40
C LEU A 44 -4.01 -5.42 -3.68
N ARG A 45 -3.62 -5.96 -4.84
CA ARG A 45 -4.21 -5.62 -6.14
C ARG A 45 -5.65 -6.08 -6.25
N CYS A 46 -6.00 -7.24 -5.71
CA CYS A 46 -7.39 -7.71 -5.68
C CYS A 46 -8.26 -6.80 -4.79
N ILE A 47 -7.78 -6.42 -3.60
CA ILE A 47 -8.53 -5.55 -2.67
C ILE A 47 -8.82 -4.18 -3.32
N ASN A 48 -7.89 -3.65 -4.10
CA ASN A 48 -8.06 -2.36 -4.81
C ASN A 48 -8.64 -2.52 -6.23
N PHE A 49 -9.07 -3.73 -6.61
CA PHE A 49 -9.63 -4.05 -7.93
C PHE A 49 -8.69 -3.76 -9.10
N LEU A 50 -7.38 -3.70 -8.89
CA LEU A 50 -6.36 -3.64 -9.93
C LEU A 50 -6.20 -5.01 -10.59
N GLU A 51 -6.52 -6.07 -9.86
CA GLU A 51 -6.66 -7.45 -10.34
C GLU A 51 -8.06 -7.96 -9.93
N LYS A 52 -8.67 -8.78 -10.77
CA LYS A 52 -9.98 -9.36 -10.47
C LYS A 52 -9.82 -10.60 -9.60
N ALA A 53 -10.32 -10.59 -8.37
CA ALA A 53 -10.44 -11.79 -7.56
C ALA A 53 -11.48 -12.75 -8.13
N ASP A 54 -11.33 -14.04 -7.89
CA ASP A 54 -12.24 -15.07 -8.38
C ASP A 54 -13.48 -15.18 -7.49
N SER A 55 -13.31 -15.03 -6.17
CA SER A 55 -14.38 -15.03 -5.18
C SER A 55 -13.94 -14.33 -3.90
N GLY A 56 -14.87 -14.21 -2.96
CA GLY A 56 -14.68 -13.59 -1.63
C GLY A 56 -15.56 -12.37 -1.44
N THR A 57 -15.54 -11.84 -0.23
CA THR A 57 -16.31 -10.67 0.16
C THR A 57 -15.39 -9.56 0.63
N LEU A 58 -15.66 -8.34 0.20
CA LEU A 58 -15.10 -7.11 0.75
C LEU A 58 -16.19 -6.36 1.51
N ILE A 59 -15.90 -5.96 2.73
CA ILE A 59 -16.74 -5.04 3.50
C ILE A 59 -15.92 -3.76 3.73
N PHE A 60 -16.45 -2.61 3.30
CA PHE A 60 -15.82 -1.32 3.46
C PHE A 60 -16.83 -0.33 4.03
N ASP A 61 -16.57 0.23 5.21
CA ASP A 61 -17.48 1.12 5.93
C ASP A 61 -18.91 0.57 6.05
N ASN A 62 -19.05 -0.71 6.42
CA ASN A 62 -20.30 -1.47 6.52
C ASN A 62 -21.03 -1.72 5.17
N GLU A 63 -20.48 -1.30 4.04
CA GLU A 63 -20.97 -1.68 2.72
C GLU A 63 -20.34 -3.01 2.30
N LYS A 64 -21.17 -3.98 1.90
CA LYS A 64 -20.73 -5.32 1.51
C LYS A 64 -20.69 -5.47 -0.01
N PHE A 65 -19.58 -6.01 -0.54
CA PHE A 65 -19.35 -6.26 -1.97
C PHE A 65 -18.82 -7.68 -2.19
N GLU A 66 -19.40 -8.39 -3.15
CA GLU A 66 -18.91 -9.70 -3.58
C GLU A 66 -17.94 -9.48 -4.75
N PHE A 67 -16.71 -9.97 -4.66
CA PHE A 67 -15.66 -9.72 -5.67
C PHE A 67 -16.02 -10.18 -7.08
N ASP A 68 -16.78 -11.28 -7.20
CA ASP A 68 -17.21 -11.85 -8.49
C ASP A 68 -18.37 -11.08 -9.14
N LYS A 69 -19.13 -10.28 -8.35
CA LYS A 69 -20.36 -9.59 -8.79
C LYS A 69 -20.26 -8.08 -8.78
N ILE A 70 -19.18 -7.51 -8.22
CA ILE A 70 -19.03 -6.07 -8.07
C ILE A 70 -19.07 -5.34 -9.41
N THR A 71 -19.81 -4.26 -9.46
CA THR A 71 -19.98 -3.44 -10.67
C THR A 71 -18.87 -2.42 -10.83
N LYS A 72 -18.67 -1.94 -12.07
CA LYS A 72 -17.71 -0.85 -12.36
C LYS A 72 -18.02 0.43 -11.58
N LYS A 73 -19.30 0.70 -11.28
CA LYS A 73 -19.72 1.87 -10.50
C LYS A 73 -19.31 1.76 -9.04
N GLU A 74 -19.48 0.59 -8.44
CA GLU A 74 -19.04 0.29 -7.07
C GLU A 74 -17.51 0.32 -6.94
N ILE A 75 -16.79 -0.27 -7.89
CA ILE A 75 -15.33 -0.17 -7.96
C ILE A 75 -14.87 1.30 -8.03
N ALA A 76 -15.52 2.12 -8.87
CA ALA A 76 -15.20 3.54 -8.96
C ALA A 76 -15.54 4.31 -7.66
N HIS A 77 -16.56 3.88 -6.91
CA HIS A 77 -16.89 4.41 -5.60
C HIS A 77 -15.79 4.09 -4.59
N LEU A 78 -15.40 2.82 -4.47
CA LEU A 78 -14.34 2.37 -3.56
C LEU A 78 -12.98 3.02 -3.87
N ARG A 79 -12.61 3.12 -5.15
CA ARG A 79 -11.37 3.77 -5.58
C ARG A 79 -11.30 5.28 -5.28
N ARG A 80 -12.43 5.94 -5.03
CA ARG A 80 -12.43 7.33 -4.55
C ARG A 80 -12.05 7.47 -3.09
N LYS A 81 -12.27 6.42 -2.30
CA LYS A 81 -11.97 6.34 -0.88
C LYS A 81 -10.58 5.76 -0.60
N THR A 82 -9.96 5.14 -1.58
CA THR A 82 -8.68 4.42 -1.45
C THR A 82 -7.61 5.03 -2.35
N ALA A 83 -6.34 4.84 -1.97
CA ALA A 83 -5.21 5.17 -2.83
C ALA A 83 -4.23 4.00 -2.91
N PHE A 84 -3.43 3.94 -3.97
CA PHE A 84 -2.45 2.88 -4.20
C PHE A 84 -1.11 3.47 -4.59
N VAL A 85 -0.05 3.04 -3.88
CA VAL A 85 1.35 3.38 -4.15
C VAL A 85 2.05 2.12 -4.64
N PHE A 86 2.56 2.18 -5.85
CA PHE A 86 3.20 1.05 -6.55
C PHE A 86 4.69 0.98 -6.26
N GLN A 87 5.27 -0.19 -6.45
CA GLN A 87 6.70 -0.46 -6.40
C GLN A 87 7.50 0.39 -7.39
N ASN A 88 7.02 0.57 -8.62
CA ASN A 88 7.68 1.26 -9.74
C ASN A 88 7.14 2.68 -9.94
N TYR A 89 6.84 3.44 -8.91
CA TYR A 89 6.38 4.83 -8.90
C TYR A 89 5.17 5.12 -9.82
N ASN A 90 5.14 4.63 -11.04
CA ASN A 90 4.10 4.80 -12.07
C ASN A 90 3.73 6.27 -12.30
N LEU A 91 4.75 7.12 -12.44
CA LEU A 91 4.58 8.54 -12.77
C LEU A 91 4.37 8.73 -14.28
N PHE A 92 3.61 9.74 -14.63
CA PHE A 92 3.52 10.22 -16.00
C PHE A 92 4.83 10.93 -16.37
N LEU A 93 5.62 10.34 -17.26
CA LEU A 93 6.96 10.80 -17.60
C LEU A 93 6.96 12.19 -18.30
N ASN A 94 5.87 12.53 -18.96
CA ASN A 94 5.66 13.80 -19.68
C ASN A 94 4.97 14.87 -18.82
N LYS A 95 4.87 14.67 -17.50
CA LYS A 95 4.26 15.59 -16.54
C LYS A 95 5.22 15.91 -15.42
N THR A 96 5.15 17.13 -14.91
CA THR A 96 5.94 17.54 -13.73
C THR A 96 5.46 16.84 -12.46
N ALA A 97 6.19 16.96 -11.36
CA ALA A 97 5.80 16.43 -10.05
C ALA A 97 4.40 16.94 -9.65
N LEU A 98 4.19 18.24 -9.72
CA LEU A 98 2.89 18.85 -9.40
C LEU A 98 1.77 18.37 -10.33
N GLN A 99 2.04 18.25 -11.63
CA GLN A 99 1.06 17.71 -12.59
C GLN A 99 0.75 16.22 -12.32
N ASN A 100 1.73 15.41 -11.93
CA ASN A 100 1.51 14.02 -11.53
C ASN A 100 0.57 13.91 -10.33
N VAL A 101 0.71 14.78 -9.35
CA VAL A 101 -0.13 14.80 -8.15
C VAL A 101 -1.54 15.30 -8.48
N THR A 102 -1.67 16.34 -9.31
CA THR A 102 -2.95 17.02 -9.55
C THR A 102 -3.81 16.38 -10.64
N GLU A 103 -3.24 15.52 -11.50
CA GLU A 103 -3.97 14.91 -12.62
C GLU A 103 -5.24 14.17 -12.20
N GLY A 104 -5.12 13.32 -11.17
CA GLY A 104 -6.28 12.56 -10.65
C GLY A 104 -7.38 13.47 -10.09
N LEU A 105 -7.01 14.57 -9.47
CA LEU A 105 -7.95 15.55 -8.93
C LEU A 105 -8.72 16.25 -10.05
N ILE A 106 -8.00 16.71 -11.08
CA ILE A 106 -8.59 17.46 -12.19
C ILE A 106 -9.40 16.55 -13.10
N VAL A 107 -8.83 15.42 -13.55
CA VAL A 107 -9.44 14.57 -14.57
C VAL A 107 -10.51 13.64 -13.99
N ALA A 108 -10.18 12.91 -12.91
CA ALA A 108 -11.09 11.91 -12.36
C ALA A 108 -12.11 12.50 -11.38
N ARG A 109 -11.70 13.48 -10.54
CA ARG A 109 -12.58 14.10 -9.54
C ARG A 109 -13.26 15.38 -10.06
N LYS A 110 -12.89 15.87 -11.25
CA LYS A 110 -13.43 17.10 -11.87
C LYS A 110 -13.24 18.35 -11.01
N MET A 111 -12.19 18.36 -10.19
CA MET A 111 -11.84 19.49 -9.32
C MET A 111 -11.38 20.68 -10.16
N HIS A 112 -11.66 21.91 -9.68
CA HIS A 112 -11.15 23.11 -10.34
C HIS A 112 -9.63 23.17 -10.28
N LYS A 113 -8.98 23.56 -11.41
CA LYS A 113 -7.52 23.50 -11.54
C LYS A 113 -6.76 24.27 -10.45
N ALA A 114 -7.25 25.46 -10.08
CA ALA A 114 -6.61 26.26 -9.04
C ALA A 114 -6.62 25.55 -7.66
N GLU A 115 -7.74 24.96 -7.29
CA GLU A 115 -7.89 24.17 -6.06
C GLU A 115 -6.99 22.92 -6.06
N ALA A 116 -6.98 22.19 -7.18
CA ALA A 116 -6.12 21.02 -7.34
C ALA A 116 -4.62 21.37 -7.19
N ILE A 117 -4.18 22.52 -7.71
CA ILE A 117 -2.81 23.00 -7.60
C ILE A 117 -2.45 23.26 -6.12
N GLU A 118 -3.31 23.90 -5.36
CA GLU A 118 -3.06 24.18 -3.93
C GLU A 118 -2.99 22.87 -3.11
N ILE A 119 -3.87 21.92 -3.37
CA ILE A 119 -3.82 20.60 -2.75
C ILE A 119 -2.53 19.86 -3.14
N GLY A 120 -2.17 19.90 -4.43
CA GLY A 120 -0.97 19.24 -4.94
C GLY A 120 0.32 19.79 -4.34
N LYS A 121 0.43 21.11 -4.18
CA LYS A 121 1.57 21.74 -3.51
C LYS A 121 1.67 21.30 -2.06
N LYS A 122 0.57 21.37 -1.30
CA LYS A 122 0.55 20.91 0.10
C LYS A 122 0.95 19.44 0.23
N ALA A 123 0.52 18.60 -0.71
CA ALA A 123 0.90 17.17 -0.72
C ALA A 123 2.39 16.98 -1.02
N LEU A 124 2.98 17.76 -1.94
CA LEU A 124 4.41 17.72 -2.23
C LEU A 124 5.24 18.28 -1.08
N ASP A 125 4.79 19.36 -0.44
CA ASP A 125 5.43 19.92 0.75
C ASP A 125 5.50 18.88 1.88
N LYS A 126 4.40 18.18 2.09
CA LYS A 126 4.28 17.13 3.12
C LYS A 126 5.28 16.00 2.94
N VAL A 127 5.67 15.67 1.71
CA VAL A 127 6.68 14.66 1.41
C VAL A 127 8.09 15.24 1.19
N GLY A 128 8.31 16.52 1.56
CA GLY A 128 9.62 17.18 1.47
C GLY A 128 10.07 17.51 0.05
N LEU A 129 9.15 17.89 -0.85
CA LEU A 129 9.41 18.21 -2.25
C LEU A 129 8.89 19.60 -2.65
N SER A 130 8.93 20.56 -1.72
CA SER A 130 8.47 21.95 -1.93
C SER A 130 9.23 22.71 -3.01
N ASP A 131 10.46 22.32 -3.28
CA ASP A 131 11.36 22.90 -4.29
C ASP A 131 11.39 22.11 -5.61
N ARG A 132 10.51 21.12 -5.80
CA ARG A 132 10.51 20.17 -6.93
C ARG A 132 9.21 20.15 -7.74
N TYR A 133 8.31 21.12 -7.58
CA TYR A 133 7.00 21.12 -8.26
C TYR A 133 7.06 20.98 -9.78
N ASP A 134 8.02 21.67 -10.40
CA ASP A 134 8.16 21.78 -11.85
C ASP A 134 9.15 20.76 -12.44
N TYR A 135 9.70 19.86 -11.62
CA TYR A 135 10.64 18.83 -12.06
C TYR A 135 9.88 17.69 -12.72
N TYR A 136 10.41 17.20 -13.83
CA TYR A 136 9.95 15.97 -14.49
C TYR A 136 10.54 14.73 -13.79
N PRO A 137 9.92 13.53 -13.91
CA PRO A 137 10.44 12.31 -13.30
C PRO A 137 11.89 12.01 -13.64
N SER A 138 12.34 12.30 -14.86
CA SER A 138 13.74 12.12 -15.30
C SER A 138 14.76 13.01 -14.56
N GLN A 139 14.31 14.04 -13.86
CA GLN A 139 15.13 14.97 -13.08
C GLN A 139 15.11 14.67 -11.58
N LEU A 140 14.39 13.61 -11.17
CA LEU A 140 14.17 13.21 -9.78
C LEU A 140 14.88 11.89 -9.49
N SER A 141 15.47 11.76 -8.29
CA SER A 141 15.97 10.48 -7.81
C SER A 141 14.82 9.46 -7.63
N GLY A 142 15.13 8.17 -7.53
CA GLY A 142 14.13 7.13 -7.27
C GLY A 142 13.30 7.40 -6.01
N GLY A 143 13.95 7.79 -4.92
CA GLY A 143 13.27 8.17 -3.67
C GLY A 143 12.39 9.41 -3.82
N GLN A 144 12.82 10.42 -4.60
CA GLN A 144 11.98 11.58 -4.92
C GLN A 144 10.78 11.19 -5.79
N GLN A 145 10.95 10.33 -6.78
CA GLN A 145 9.86 9.83 -7.61
C GLN A 145 8.83 9.06 -6.76
N GLN A 146 9.29 8.23 -5.82
CA GLN A 146 8.40 7.52 -4.91
C GLN A 146 7.67 8.47 -3.97
N ARG A 147 8.33 9.50 -3.46
CA ARG A 147 7.67 10.54 -2.66
C ARG A 147 6.63 11.33 -3.47
N VAL A 148 6.85 11.58 -4.77
CA VAL A 148 5.80 12.13 -5.67
C VAL A 148 4.62 11.16 -5.79
N ALA A 149 4.87 9.85 -5.90
CA ALA A 149 3.79 8.84 -5.94
C ALA A 149 2.98 8.81 -4.63
N ILE A 150 3.65 8.96 -3.47
CA ILE A 150 2.99 9.10 -2.16
C ILE A 150 2.19 10.41 -2.11
N ALA A 151 2.76 11.56 -2.54
CA ALA A 151 2.05 12.83 -2.61
C ALA A 151 0.79 12.74 -3.47
N ARG A 152 0.86 12.06 -4.62
CA ARG A 152 -0.29 11.77 -5.49
C ARG A 152 -1.38 10.97 -4.77
N ALA A 153 -0.99 10.01 -3.93
CA ALA A 153 -1.92 9.21 -3.14
C ALA A 153 -2.61 10.07 -2.07
N ILE A 154 -1.86 10.77 -1.22
CA ILE A 154 -2.42 11.57 -0.13
C ILE A 154 -3.23 12.78 -0.59
N ALA A 155 -2.91 13.36 -1.76
CA ALA A 155 -3.65 14.48 -2.34
C ALA A 155 -5.13 14.14 -2.59
N THR A 156 -5.45 12.86 -2.75
CA THR A 156 -6.84 12.43 -2.94
C THR A 156 -7.62 12.33 -1.62
N ASN A 157 -7.01 12.60 -0.47
CA ASN A 157 -7.59 12.43 0.87
C ASN A 157 -8.26 11.05 1.04
N PRO A 158 -7.52 9.96 0.90
CA PRO A 158 -8.07 8.61 1.00
C PRO A 158 -8.33 8.20 2.44
N GLU A 159 -9.27 7.27 2.65
CA GLU A 159 -9.52 6.64 3.95
C GLU A 159 -8.48 5.56 4.27
N ILE A 160 -7.89 4.92 3.22
CA ILE A 160 -6.80 3.94 3.34
C ILE A 160 -5.83 4.07 2.16
N ILE A 161 -4.54 3.89 2.42
CA ILE A 161 -3.51 3.80 1.39
C ILE A 161 -2.94 2.38 1.36
N PHE A 162 -2.91 1.78 0.17
CA PHE A 162 -2.25 0.51 -0.11
C PHE A 162 -0.83 0.78 -0.64
N PHE A 163 0.18 0.18 -0.03
CA PHE A 163 1.56 0.25 -0.46
C PHE A 163 2.06 -1.12 -0.92
N ASP A 164 2.44 -1.24 -2.18
CA ASP A 164 2.95 -2.47 -2.78
C ASP A 164 4.48 -2.36 -2.91
N GLU A 165 5.23 -2.82 -1.91
CA GLU A 165 6.69 -2.80 -1.83
C GLU A 165 7.30 -1.42 -2.19
N PRO A 166 6.96 -0.35 -1.48
CA PRO A 166 7.27 1.03 -1.90
C PRO A 166 8.76 1.36 -1.94
N THR A 167 9.63 0.52 -1.38
CA THR A 167 11.08 0.75 -1.28
C THR A 167 11.92 -0.24 -2.08
N SER A 168 11.33 -1.32 -2.61
CA SER A 168 12.09 -2.41 -3.23
C SER A 168 12.84 -2.04 -4.54
N ALA A 169 12.44 -0.92 -5.18
CA ALA A 169 13.12 -0.39 -6.36
C ALA A 169 14.14 0.73 -6.03
N LEU A 170 14.47 0.92 -4.73
CA LEU A 170 15.33 1.99 -4.25
C LEU A 170 16.65 1.46 -3.70
N ASP A 171 17.69 2.29 -3.82
CA ASP A 171 18.94 2.08 -3.09
C ASP A 171 18.71 2.25 -1.58
N PRO A 172 19.49 1.57 -0.71
CA PRO A 172 19.33 1.62 0.73
C PRO A 172 19.34 3.05 1.33
N GLU A 173 20.14 3.95 0.76
CA GLU A 173 20.22 5.35 1.19
C GLU A 173 18.90 6.11 0.96
N LEU A 174 18.19 5.81 -0.15
CA LEU A 174 16.92 6.46 -0.51
C LEU A 174 15.71 5.82 0.18
N THR A 175 15.83 4.57 0.61
CA THR A 175 14.81 3.83 1.36
C THR A 175 14.41 4.56 2.64
N GLY A 176 15.39 5.08 3.38
CA GLY A 176 15.17 5.82 4.64
C GLY A 176 14.27 7.03 4.49
N GLU A 177 14.42 7.80 3.40
CA GLU A 177 13.59 8.99 3.12
C GLU A 177 12.11 8.62 2.89
N VAL A 178 11.86 7.55 2.16
CA VAL A 178 10.49 7.06 1.88
C VAL A 178 9.85 6.50 3.14
N LEU A 179 10.57 5.70 3.91
CA LEU A 179 10.08 5.15 5.18
C LEU A 179 9.80 6.25 6.22
N SER A 180 10.58 7.35 6.21
CA SER A 180 10.31 8.50 7.07
C SER A 180 8.97 9.13 6.75
N VAL A 181 8.68 9.40 5.46
CA VAL A 181 7.37 9.92 5.03
C VAL A 181 6.23 8.99 5.43
N MET A 182 6.39 7.67 5.26
CA MET A 182 5.37 6.70 5.66
C MET A 182 5.16 6.67 7.19
N ARG A 183 6.23 6.85 7.98
CA ARG A 183 6.13 6.97 9.45
C ARG A 183 5.38 8.23 9.85
N ASP A 184 5.63 9.36 9.19
CA ASP A 184 4.93 10.62 9.47
C ASP A 184 3.43 10.48 9.16
N LEU A 185 3.06 9.82 8.05
CA LEU A 185 1.67 9.51 7.74
C LEU A 185 1.01 8.60 8.79
N ALA A 186 1.74 7.59 9.31
CA ALA A 186 1.27 6.73 10.39
C ALA A 186 1.00 7.52 11.67
N ASN A 187 1.92 8.41 12.05
CA ASN A 187 1.79 9.27 13.23
C ASN A 187 0.60 10.24 13.14
N GLU A 188 0.20 10.62 11.93
CA GLU A 188 -1.00 11.41 11.67
C GLU A 188 -2.30 10.60 11.67
N GLY A 189 -2.24 9.30 11.90
CA GLY A 189 -3.40 8.41 11.95
C GLY A 189 -3.89 7.92 10.58
N MET A 190 -3.04 8.01 9.52
CA MET A 190 -3.40 7.45 8.21
C MET A 190 -3.50 5.93 8.28
N THR A 191 -4.62 5.39 7.83
CA THR A 191 -4.79 3.93 7.69
C THR A 191 -3.96 3.42 6.52
N MET A 192 -3.15 2.40 6.74
CA MET A 192 -2.25 1.86 5.72
C MET A 192 -2.22 0.34 5.73
N LEU A 193 -2.24 -0.26 4.53
CA LEU A 193 -1.95 -1.67 4.30
C LEU A 193 -0.70 -1.76 3.43
N VAL A 194 0.39 -2.30 4.00
CA VAL A 194 1.74 -2.18 3.44
C VAL A 194 2.34 -3.56 3.19
N VAL A 195 2.54 -3.93 1.94
CA VAL A 195 3.42 -5.06 1.58
C VAL A 195 4.85 -4.56 1.63
N THR A 196 5.70 -5.18 2.45
CA THR A 196 7.08 -4.72 2.64
C THR A 196 8.03 -5.85 2.98
N HIS A 197 9.30 -5.66 2.64
CA HIS A 197 10.45 -6.44 3.11
C HIS A 197 11.24 -5.68 4.20
N GLU A 198 10.83 -4.46 4.54
CA GLU A 198 11.47 -3.62 5.57
C GLU A 198 11.02 -4.06 6.97
N MET A 199 11.75 -5.00 7.58
CA MET A 199 11.40 -5.53 8.90
C MET A 199 11.46 -4.48 10.01
N GLY A 200 12.37 -3.50 9.88
CA GLY A 200 12.44 -2.35 10.78
C GLY A 200 11.14 -1.54 10.78
N PHE A 201 10.57 -1.27 9.59
CA PHE A 201 9.28 -0.60 9.44
C PHE A 201 8.14 -1.46 10.03
N ALA A 202 8.07 -2.74 9.65
CA ALA A 202 7.05 -3.65 10.15
C ALA A 202 7.07 -3.78 11.69
N ARG A 203 8.25 -3.72 12.31
CA ARG A 203 8.40 -3.82 13.77
C ARG A 203 8.07 -2.53 14.51
N THR A 204 8.43 -1.37 13.95
CA THR A 204 8.41 -0.09 14.71
C THR A 204 7.27 0.83 14.34
N VAL A 205 6.71 0.70 13.14
CA VAL A 205 5.66 1.59 12.62
C VAL A 205 4.31 0.90 12.51
N SER A 206 4.28 -0.40 12.13
CA SER A 206 2.99 -1.10 12.06
C SER A 206 2.50 -1.49 13.46
N ASN A 207 1.20 -1.42 13.67
CA ASN A 207 0.54 -1.93 14.87
C ASN A 207 0.08 -3.39 14.70
N LYS A 208 -0.10 -3.85 13.46
CA LYS A 208 -0.49 -5.22 13.11
C LYS A 208 0.43 -5.77 12.02
N VAL A 209 0.81 -7.04 12.13
CA VAL A 209 1.61 -7.76 11.14
C VAL A 209 0.88 -9.00 10.69
N ILE A 210 0.92 -9.27 9.38
CA ILE A 210 0.36 -10.44 8.72
C ILE A 210 1.50 -11.16 7.99
N PHE A 211 1.73 -12.43 8.31
CA PHE A 211 2.66 -13.28 7.59
C PHE A 211 1.92 -14.17 6.61
N MET A 212 2.24 -14.01 5.34
CA MET A 212 1.65 -14.79 4.24
C MET A 212 2.67 -15.75 3.63
N GLU A 213 2.24 -16.98 3.40
CA GLU A 213 2.98 -17.99 2.63
C GLU A 213 1.99 -18.87 1.87
N ASP A 214 2.37 -19.29 0.66
CA ASP A 214 1.59 -20.21 -0.19
C ASP A 214 0.11 -19.80 -0.38
N GLY A 215 -0.14 -18.51 -0.45
CA GLY A 215 -1.48 -17.96 -0.69
C GLY A 215 -2.42 -17.95 0.50
N VAL A 216 -1.93 -18.20 1.70
CA VAL A 216 -2.70 -18.15 2.96
C VAL A 216 -2.02 -17.26 4.00
N ILE A 217 -2.78 -16.78 4.98
CA ILE A 217 -2.21 -16.19 6.19
C ILE A 217 -1.79 -17.30 7.12
N VAL A 218 -0.50 -17.36 7.44
CA VAL A 218 0.08 -18.32 8.38
C VAL A 218 -0.08 -17.83 9.81
N GLU A 219 0.21 -16.54 10.03
CA GLU A 219 0.10 -15.90 11.34
C GLU A 219 -0.23 -14.43 11.19
N GLN A 220 -1.02 -13.90 12.11
CA GLN A 220 -1.28 -12.47 12.24
C GLN A 220 -1.42 -12.07 13.71
N GLY A 221 -1.04 -10.84 14.03
CA GLY A 221 -1.13 -10.34 15.38
C GLY A 221 -0.61 -8.92 15.53
N SER A 222 -0.59 -8.41 16.77
CA SER A 222 0.07 -7.14 17.05
C SER A 222 1.55 -7.24 16.68
N SER A 223 2.15 -6.14 16.19
CA SER A 223 3.57 -6.13 15.82
C SER A 223 4.45 -6.65 16.94
N LYS A 224 4.19 -6.22 18.19
CA LYS A 224 4.94 -6.66 19.35
C LYS A 224 4.88 -8.18 19.55
N GLU A 225 3.67 -8.78 19.59
CA GLU A 225 3.53 -10.22 19.78
C GLU A 225 4.17 -11.01 18.64
N PHE A 226 3.96 -10.55 17.41
CA PHE A 226 4.48 -11.21 16.21
C PHE A 226 6.00 -11.32 16.21
N PHE A 227 6.72 -10.25 16.57
CA PHE A 227 8.18 -10.23 16.53
C PHE A 227 8.85 -10.74 17.82
N GLU A 228 8.20 -10.63 18.99
CA GLU A 228 8.76 -11.06 20.26
C GLU A 228 8.37 -12.51 20.61
N ASN A 229 7.15 -12.93 20.28
CA ASN A 229 6.59 -14.22 20.65
C ASN A 229 5.79 -14.87 19.49
N PRO A 230 6.42 -15.12 18.32
CA PRO A 230 5.74 -15.78 17.21
C PRO A 230 5.22 -17.17 17.62
N LYS A 231 3.99 -17.49 17.23
CA LYS A 231 3.33 -18.73 17.63
C LYS A 231 3.65 -19.87 16.67
N GLU A 232 3.59 -19.58 15.37
CA GLU A 232 3.75 -20.58 14.33
C GLU A 232 5.23 -20.91 14.08
N GLU A 233 5.56 -22.18 13.98
CA GLU A 233 6.94 -22.62 13.71
C GLU A 233 7.47 -22.07 12.38
N ARG A 234 6.58 -21.91 11.41
CA ARG A 234 6.94 -21.36 10.10
C ARG A 234 7.30 -19.87 10.19
N THR A 235 6.57 -19.10 11.01
CA THR A 235 6.89 -17.70 11.33
C THR A 235 8.24 -17.58 11.98
N LYS A 236 8.52 -18.43 12.99
CA LYS A 236 9.82 -18.47 13.69
C LYS A 236 10.97 -18.75 12.72
N ALA A 237 10.79 -19.73 11.83
CA ALA A 237 11.79 -20.06 10.82
C ALA A 237 12.04 -18.89 9.86
N PHE A 238 10.97 -18.22 9.38
CA PHE A 238 11.07 -17.05 8.50
C PHE A 238 11.81 -15.89 9.18
N LEU A 239 11.47 -15.57 10.42
CA LEU A 239 12.11 -14.48 11.16
C LEU A 239 13.60 -14.75 11.45
N ARG A 240 13.99 -16.01 11.73
CA ARG A 240 15.40 -16.40 11.88
C ARG A 240 16.21 -16.21 10.61
N THR A 241 15.66 -16.56 9.46
CA THR A 241 16.33 -16.37 8.14
C THR A 241 16.65 -14.89 7.93
N ILE A 242 15.68 -14.00 8.17
CA ILE A 242 15.87 -12.56 7.98
C ILE A 242 16.86 -11.96 9.00
N GLN A 243 16.88 -12.46 10.23
CA GLN A 243 17.84 -11.99 11.26
C GLN A 243 19.28 -12.45 10.96
N GLY A 244 19.45 -13.66 10.41
CA GLY A 244 20.75 -14.17 10.01
C GLY A 244 21.37 -13.50 8.79
N ASP A 245 20.56 -12.84 7.96
CA ASP A 245 21.02 -12.03 6.81
C ASP A 245 21.43 -10.60 7.22
N MET A 246 21.27 -10.22 8.50
CA MET A 246 21.62 -8.89 9.03
C MET A 246 22.92 -8.90 9.88
N ASP A 247 23.53 -10.06 10.11
CA ASP A 247 24.84 -10.23 10.76
C ASP A 247 25.95 -10.47 9.68
#